data_0701b90946f452a880a25f2786f7f4af
#
_entry.id   0701b90946f452a880a25f2786f7f4af
#
_cell.length_a   1.000
_cell.length_b   1.000
_cell.length_c   1.000
_cell.angle_alpha   90.00
_cell.angle_beta   90.00
_cell.angle_gamma   90.00
#
_symmetry.space_group_name_H-M   'P 1'
#
loop_
_entity.id
_entity.type
_entity.pdbx_description
1 polymer ?
#
loop_
_entity_poly.entity_id
_entity_poly.type
_entity_poly.pdbx_seq_one_letter_code
_entity_poly.pdbx_strand_id
1 'polypeptide(L)'
;MQFFKYSLAAVSAAALVAACGGGGGAGSGSSFDLSGARGSLTASPTALAKLSPAEFQAAAPANLFQIAGVPKCTVTFNYFQYGTVGGAGEKTDASGGLMVPSGADPACQGPRPVLLYAHGTTTDKAKNMASPRDGEAALIAALYAAQGYIVVAPNYAGYDSSTLSYHPYLNADQQSKDMIDGLAAARKGFADVGANANSKLFVTGYSQGGYVSMATQRALQAAGTPVTAGAHMSGPYSLAKFGDAVYAGNVNLGATIFTPLVTTSFQKAYGDIYTTPSDIYESTFATGIETLLPSTLPLSGTSTALIESGKLPATFLFAGTASAPQFAPFFGTPNLIKTSYRQAVLADAVANPTNPQNGLRKASKLNDLLNWKPTQPMLMCGGNGDPTVFYALNTQGAQAYFAGQGVPAQLVTVLDVDSAPASAADPFAAAKVGFAQAKAAAGAGAIQAYHGSLVPPFCNAASRGFFSQF
;
A
#
# COMPACT_ATOMS: atom_id res chain seq x y z
N MET A 1 -26.44 21.35 -3.91
CA MET A 1 -26.23 19.94 -3.59
C MET A 1 -24.90 19.84 -2.88
N GLN A 2 -24.94 19.70 -1.54
CA GLN A 2 -23.76 19.68 -0.69
C GLN A 2 -23.15 18.29 -0.74
N PHE A 3 -22.02 18.13 -1.42
CA PHE A 3 -21.24 16.92 -1.37
C PHE A 3 -20.17 17.03 -0.28
N PHE A 4 -20.38 16.22 0.73
CA PHE A 4 -19.43 15.59 1.65
C PHE A 4 -18.25 16.41 2.20
N LYS A 5 -18.49 17.06 3.31
CA LYS A 5 -17.48 17.29 4.35
C LYS A 5 -17.52 16.13 5.33
N TYR A 6 -16.85 15.04 5.04
CA TYR A 6 -16.34 14.17 6.07
C TYR A 6 -14.84 14.39 6.14
N SER A 7 -14.48 15.41 6.90
CA SER A 7 -13.16 15.49 7.48
C SER A 7 -12.98 14.24 8.33
N LEU A 8 -12.04 13.34 7.94
CA LEU A 8 -11.32 12.62 8.95
C LEU A 8 -10.87 13.71 9.94
N ALA A 9 -11.32 13.63 11.17
CA ALA A 9 -10.79 14.43 12.23
C ALA A 9 -9.27 14.15 12.27
N ALA A 10 -8.49 14.99 11.62
CA ALA A 10 -7.09 15.08 11.86
C ALA A 10 -6.98 15.38 13.34
N VAL A 11 -6.56 14.42 14.13
CA VAL A 11 -6.17 14.63 15.51
C VAL A 11 -4.98 15.58 15.44
N SER A 12 -5.27 16.85 15.62
CA SER A 12 -4.26 17.89 15.78
C SER A 12 -3.56 17.61 17.11
N ALA A 13 -2.48 16.85 17.07
CA ALA A 13 -1.53 16.80 18.16
C ALA A 13 -0.85 18.18 18.19
N ALA A 14 -1.36 19.07 19.04
CA ALA A 14 -0.66 20.30 19.39
C ALA A 14 0.60 19.90 20.17
N ALA A 15 1.70 19.71 19.48
CA ALA A 15 3.00 19.59 20.08
C ALA A 15 3.45 20.99 20.54
N LEU A 16 3.53 21.18 21.83
CA LEU A 16 4.27 22.27 22.48
C LEU A 16 5.73 22.20 21.98
N VAL A 17 6.06 23.10 21.06
CA VAL A 17 7.45 23.35 20.67
C VAL A 17 8.05 24.28 21.71
N ALA A 18 8.86 23.76 22.59
CA ALA A 18 9.79 24.57 23.35
C ALA A 18 10.86 25.09 22.39
N ALA A 19 10.86 26.41 22.18
CA ALA A 19 11.85 27.09 21.40
C ALA A 19 13.21 27.06 22.12
N CYS A 20 14.22 26.50 21.48
CA CYS A 20 15.62 26.90 21.67
C CYS A 20 16.12 27.42 20.34
N GLY A 21 16.41 28.72 20.28
CA GLY A 21 16.98 29.37 19.12
C GLY A 21 18.44 29.03 18.93
N GLY A 22 18.88 29.04 17.69
CA GLY A 22 20.31 28.92 17.33
C GLY A 22 20.52 28.80 15.83
N GLY A 23 20.92 29.93 15.22
CA GLY A 23 21.86 30.03 14.12
C GLY A 23 21.54 29.39 12.78
N GLY A 24 21.25 30.25 11.78
CA GLY A 24 21.15 29.87 10.38
C GLY A 24 22.45 29.27 9.82
N GLY A 25 22.30 28.19 9.12
CA GLY A 25 23.23 27.65 8.16
C GLY A 25 22.40 27.16 6.98
N ALA A 26 22.55 27.82 5.83
CA ALA A 26 22.03 27.33 4.58
C ALA A 26 22.71 26.00 4.27
N GLY A 27 22.05 24.91 4.60
CA GLY A 27 22.49 23.56 4.25
C GLY A 27 22.42 23.42 2.74
N SER A 28 23.57 23.37 2.09
CA SER A 28 23.71 22.90 0.71
C SER A 28 23.00 21.55 0.63
N GLY A 29 21.94 21.46 -0.20
CA GLY A 29 21.30 20.20 -0.50
C GLY A 29 22.38 19.24 -0.98
N SER A 30 22.66 18.20 -0.17
CA SER A 30 23.52 17.12 -0.58
C SER A 30 22.81 16.40 -1.72
N SER A 31 23.35 16.56 -2.93
CA SER A 31 22.95 15.75 -4.07
C SER A 31 23.13 14.28 -3.66
N PHE A 32 22.04 13.50 -3.75
CA PHE A 32 22.10 12.06 -3.49
C PHE A 32 23.13 11.45 -4.46
N ASP A 33 24.07 10.70 -3.92
CA ASP A 33 25.03 9.97 -4.74
C ASP A 33 24.39 8.72 -5.34
N LEU A 34 23.89 8.83 -6.56
CA LEU A 34 23.30 7.72 -7.35
C LEU A 34 24.33 6.62 -7.70
N SER A 35 25.61 6.74 -7.30
CA SER A 35 26.61 5.67 -7.46
C SER A 35 26.35 4.49 -6.51
N GLY A 36 25.47 4.65 -5.49
CA GLY A 36 25.14 3.61 -4.54
C GLY A 36 24.56 2.35 -5.17
N ALA A 37 25.10 1.19 -4.79
CA ALA A 37 24.54 -0.08 -5.19
C ALA A 37 23.14 -0.26 -4.56
N ARG A 38 22.29 -1.10 -5.18
CA ARG A 38 21.02 -1.53 -4.60
C ARG A 38 21.19 -1.97 -3.15
N GLY A 39 20.27 -1.56 -2.27
CA GLY A 39 20.34 -1.84 -0.84
C GLY A 39 21.49 -1.16 -0.09
N SER A 40 22.15 -0.15 -0.70
CA SER A 40 23.10 0.72 0.01
C SER A 40 22.32 1.65 0.95
N LEU A 41 22.84 1.84 2.16
CA LEU A 41 22.38 2.86 3.09
C LEU A 41 23.20 4.13 2.84
N THR A 42 22.55 5.27 2.64
CA THR A 42 23.24 6.53 2.30
C THR A 42 23.94 7.13 3.49
N ALA A 43 23.27 7.09 4.65
CA ALA A 43 23.78 7.57 5.94
C ALA A 43 23.06 6.84 7.07
N SER A 44 23.62 6.88 8.27
CA SER A 44 22.96 6.32 9.46
C SER A 44 21.54 6.85 9.62
N PRO A 45 20.56 6.00 9.98
CA PRO A 45 19.17 6.43 10.14
C PRO A 45 19.05 7.54 11.20
N THR A 46 18.21 8.54 10.91
CA THR A 46 18.03 9.72 11.77
C THR A 46 16.68 9.67 12.48
N ALA A 47 16.67 9.79 13.81
CA ALA A 47 15.43 9.83 14.58
C ALA A 47 14.65 11.12 14.29
N LEU A 48 13.40 10.98 13.84
CA LEU A 48 12.47 12.10 13.60
C LEU A 48 11.50 12.31 14.75
N ALA A 49 11.11 11.24 15.43
CA ALA A 49 10.17 11.28 16.55
C ALA A 49 10.37 10.08 17.47
N LYS A 50 9.89 10.25 18.71
CA LYS A 50 9.82 9.17 19.68
C LYS A 50 8.51 9.30 20.43
N LEU A 51 7.71 8.23 20.48
CA LEU A 51 6.43 8.19 21.17
C LEU A 51 6.45 7.11 22.25
N SER A 52 6.16 7.52 23.47
CA SER A 52 5.93 6.63 24.61
C SER A 52 4.54 5.94 24.51
N PRO A 53 4.30 4.85 25.26
CA PRO A 53 2.97 4.25 25.35
C PRO A 53 1.86 5.24 25.73
N ALA A 54 2.15 6.17 26.64
CA ALA A 54 1.19 7.20 27.06
C ALA A 54 0.88 8.20 25.94
N GLU A 55 1.90 8.61 25.16
CA GLU A 55 1.70 9.51 24.01
C GLU A 55 0.92 8.84 22.89
N PHE A 56 1.14 7.55 22.62
CA PHE A 56 0.28 6.78 21.70
C PHE A 56 -1.19 6.80 22.17
N GLN A 57 -1.42 6.55 23.46
CA GLN A 57 -2.79 6.53 24.02
C GLN A 57 -3.45 7.91 23.97
N ALA A 58 -2.69 8.98 24.15
CA ALA A 58 -3.20 10.34 24.06
C ALA A 58 -3.47 10.79 22.60
N ALA A 59 -2.68 10.31 21.65
CA ALA A 59 -2.74 10.72 20.25
C ALA A 59 -3.78 9.96 19.43
N ALA A 60 -4.24 8.79 19.86
CA ALA A 60 -5.11 7.92 19.07
C ALA A 60 -6.48 7.70 19.74
N PRO A 61 -7.55 7.47 18.94
CA PRO A 61 -8.87 7.15 19.47
C PRO A 61 -8.82 5.88 20.32
N ALA A 62 -9.53 5.88 21.45
CA ALA A 62 -9.55 4.74 22.38
C ALA A 62 -9.96 3.40 21.73
N ASN A 63 -10.82 3.45 20.70
CA ASN A 63 -11.24 2.26 19.96
C ASN A 63 -10.11 1.64 19.13
N LEU A 64 -9.07 2.39 18.76
CA LEU A 64 -7.90 1.81 18.12
C LEU A 64 -7.22 0.78 19.02
N PHE A 65 -7.12 1.06 20.33
CA PHE A 65 -6.45 0.15 21.27
C PHE A 65 -7.26 -1.09 21.63
N GLN A 66 -8.56 -1.09 21.37
CA GLN A 66 -9.36 -2.32 21.41
C GLN A 66 -8.90 -3.32 20.33
N ILE A 67 -8.42 -2.83 19.21
CA ILE A 67 -7.94 -3.62 18.06
C ILE A 67 -6.42 -3.82 18.15
N ALA A 68 -5.68 -2.74 18.36
CA ALA A 68 -4.21 -2.73 18.41
C ALA A 68 -3.65 -3.38 19.68
N GLY A 69 -4.45 -3.48 20.77
CA GLY A 69 -3.95 -3.73 22.12
C GLY A 69 -3.27 -2.48 22.70
N VAL A 70 -3.16 -2.45 24.01
CA VAL A 70 -2.50 -1.34 24.71
C VAL A 70 -1.03 -1.26 24.29
N PRO A 71 -0.52 -0.09 23.88
CA PRO A 71 0.90 0.09 23.57
C PRO A 71 1.80 -0.29 24.74
N LYS A 72 2.82 -1.09 24.48
CA LYS A 72 3.77 -1.59 25.49
C LYS A 72 5.11 -0.88 25.38
N CYS A 73 5.55 -0.61 24.14
CA CYS A 73 6.87 -0.08 23.85
C CYS A 73 6.83 1.40 23.48
N THR A 74 7.83 2.13 23.91
CA THR A 74 8.22 3.39 23.29
C THR A 74 8.76 3.10 21.91
N VAL A 75 8.33 3.85 20.89
CA VAL A 75 8.73 3.67 19.50
C VAL A 75 9.54 4.89 19.04
N THR A 76 10.76 4.66 18.57
CA THR A 76 11.54 5.68 17.87
C THR A 76 11.33 5.51 16.38
N PHE A 77 10.90 6.58 15.71
CA PHE A 77 10.72 6.66 14.26
C PHE A 77 12.01 7.21 13.66
N ASN A 78 12.74 6.38 12.93
CA ASN A 78 13.97 6.76 12.26
C ASN A 78 13.74 6.82 10.76
N TYR A 79 14.26 7.86 10.13
CA TYR A 79 14.29 8.05 8.69
C TYR A 79 15.58 7.51 8.10
N PHE A 80 15.50 6.80 6.98
CA PHE A 80 16.67 6.34 6.25
C PHE A 80 16.48 6.48 4.73
N GLN A 81 17.59 6.56 4.00
CA GLN A 81 17.61 6.64 2.53
C GLN A 81 18.48 5.52 1.96
N TYR A 82 18.10 5.01 0.81
CA TYR A 82 18.76 3.86 0.21
C TYR A 82 18.75 3.89 -1.31
N GLY A 83 19.72 3.18 -1.91
CA GLY A 83 19.78 2.95 -3.35
C GLY A 83 18.85 1.83 -3.78
N THR A 84 18.14 2.02 -4.90
CA THR A 84 17.25 1.04 -5.52
C THR A 84 17.21 1.22 -7.04
N VAL A 85 16.18 0.71 -7.71
CA VAL A 85 15.96 0.85 -9.15
C VAL A 85 14.56 1.38 -9.45
N GLY A 86 14.40 2.02 -10.60
CA GLY A 86 13.10 2.39 -11.15
C GLY A 86 12.45 1.26 -11.95
N GLY A 87 11.30 1.56 -12.58
CA GLY A 87 10.48 0.59 -13.31
C GLY A 87 11.14 -0.01 -14.54
N ALA A 88 12.00 0.74 -15.21
CA ALA A 88 12.80 0.28 -16.34
C ALA A 88 14.20 -0.26 -15.93
N GLY A 89 14.45 -0.38 -14.63
CA GLY A 89 15.73 -0.83 -14.10
C GLY A 89 16.77 0.29 -13.96
N GLU A 90 16.41 1.54 -14.19
CA GLU A 90 17.26 2.70 -14.00
C GLU A 90 17.66 2.86 -12.52
N LYS A 91 18.90 3.25 -12.27
CA LYS A 91 19.38 3.52 -10.91
C LYS A 91 18.62 4.70 -10.30
N THR A 92 18.15 4.53 -9.08
CA THR A 92 17.48 5.58 -8.32
C THR A 92 17.65 5.35 -6.81
N ASP A 93 16.97 6.16 -6.04
CA ASP A 93 16.93 6.13 -4.59
C ASP A 93 15.51 6.08 -4.07
N ALA A 94 15.39 5.72 -2.83
CA ALA A 94 14.17 5.84 -2.06
C ALA A 94 14.50 6.11 -0.58
N SER A 95 13.46 6.40 0.20
CA SER A 95 13.55 6.58 1.64
C SER A 95 12.61 5.62 2.37
N GLY A 96 12.69 5.57 3.69
CA GLY A 96 11.79 4.74 4.49
C GLY A 96 11.80 5.08 5.97
N GLY A 97 10.83 4.51 6.67
CA GLY A 97 10.72 4.52 8.12
C GLY A 97 11.29 3.24 8.74
N LEU A 98 12.13 3.41 9.77
CA LEU A 98 12.58 2.34 10.64
C LEU A 98 12.07 2.63 12.05
N MET A 99 11.08 1.85 12.50
CA MET A 99 10.44 2.02 13.80
C MET A 99 11.08 1.02 14.78
N VAL A 100 11.72 1.53 15.81
CA VAL A 100 12.48 0.70 16.78
C VAL A 100 11.79 0.75 18.15
N PRO A 101 11.30 -0.40 18.65
CA PRO A 101 10.72 -0.49 19.99
C PRO A 101 11.78 -0.47 21.08
N SER A 102 11.45 0.16 22.21
CA SER A 102 12.28 0.19 23.43
C SER A 102 11.40 0.33 24.67
N GLY A 103 11.92 0.00 25.85
CA GLY A 103 11.20 0.16 27.12
C GLY A 103 11.44 -0.98 28.09
N ALA A 104 10.81 -0.91 29.26
CA ALA A 104 10.96 -1.88 30.35
C ALA A 104 10.09 -3.15 30.18
N ASP A 105 8.99 -3.07 29.41
CA ASP A 105 8.13 -4.23 29.16
C ASP A 105 8.94 -5.34 28.45
N PRO A 106 8.82 -6.61 28.84
CA PRO A 106 9.51 -7.73 28.18
C PRO A 106 9.28 -7.79 26.68
N ALA A 107 8.11 -7.34 26.19
CA ALA A 107 7.83 -7.21 24.77
C ALA A 107 8.77 -6.22 24.05
N CYS A 108 9.44 -5.33 24.74
CA CYS A 108 10.32 -4.30 24.20
C CYS A 108 11.81 -4.59 24.34
N GLN A 109 12.17 -5.74 24.94
CA GLN A 109 13.55 -6.08 25.27
C GLN A 109 14.09 -7.28 24.48
N GLY A 110 15.40 -7.40 24.38
CA GLY A 110 16.09 -8.51 23.71
C GLY A 110 15.94 -8.50 22.19
N PRO A 111 16.25 -9.61 21.51
CA PRO A 111 16.12 -9.73 20.05
C PRO A 111 14.67 -9.76 19.58
N ARG A 112 14.33 -8.95 18.58
CA ARG A 112 12.97 -8.70 18.10
C ARG A 112 12.73 -9.24 16.68
N PRO A 113 11.51 -9.68 16.34
CA PRO A 113 11.16 -9.97 14.98
C PRO A 113 11.16 -8.69 14.12
N VAL A 114 11.57 -8.83 12.86
CA VAL A 114 11.51 -7.76 11.86
C VAL A 114 10.23 -7.91 11.07
N LEU A 115 9.49 -6.82 10.94
CA LEU A 115 8.35 -6.68 10.04
C LEU A 115 8.73 -5.77 8.88
N LEU A 116 8.71 -6.28 7.66
CA LEU A 116 8.82 -5.50 6.44
C LEU A 116 7.40 -5.12 5.99
N TYR A 117 7.07 -3.84 6.12
CA TYR A 117 5.74 -3.31 5.84
C TYR A 117 5.70 -2.54 4.52
N ALA A 118 4.77 -2.92 3.66
CA ALA A 118 4.47 -2.26 2.40
C ALA A 118 3.22 -1.38 2.56
N HIS A 119 3.37 -0.06 2.34
CA HIS A 119 2.26 0.88 2.50
C HIS A 119 1.26 0.86 1.33
N GLY A 120 0.05 1.35 1.58
CA GLY A 120 -1.03 1.46 0.60
C GLY A 120 -0.82 2.57 -0.43
N THR A 121 -1.74 2.66 -1.41
CA THR A 121 -1.70 3.71 -2.44
C THR A 121 -1.84 5.09 -1.81
N THR A 122 -0.99 6.01 -2.23
CA THR A 122 -1.09 7.43 -1.92
C THR A 122 -0.93 8.26 -3.19
N THR A 123 -1.53 9.44 -3.20
CA THR A 123 -1.34 10.46 -4.25
C THR A 123 -0.34 11.52 -3.85
N ASP A 124 0.10 11.50 -2.59
CA ASP A 124 0.97 12.52 -2.01
C ASP A 124 2.44 12.16 -2.21
N LYS A 125 3.17 13.02 -2.93
CA LYS A 125 4.62 12.90 -3.13
C LYS A 125 5.37 12.87 -1.80
N ALA A 126 4.90 13.58 -0.77
CA ALA A 126 5.57 13.69 0.53
C ALA A 126 5.27 12.53 1.50
N LYS A 127 4.69 11.39 1.03
CA LYS A 127 4.46 10.20 1.84
C LYS A 127 5.72 9.80 2.60
N ASN A 128 5.62 9.72 3.94
CA ASN A 128 6.77 9.40 4.79
C ASN A 128 6.39 8.49 5.97
N MET A 129 6.76 7.22 5.86
CA MET A 129 6.53 6.20 6.89
C MET A 129 7.43 6.37 8.13
N ALA A 130 8.40 7.27 8.12
CA ALA A 130 9.17 7.66 9.31
C ALA A 130 8.47 8.74 10.15
N SER A 131 7.32 9.24 9.70
CA SER A 131 6.59 10.31 10.38
C SER A 131 5.36 9.77 11.12
N PRO A 132 5.22 9.96 12.44
CA PRO A 132 4.00 9.60 13.17
C PRO A 132 2.79 10.49 12.80
N ARG A 133 2.99 11.54 11.99
CA ARG A 133 1.90 12.36 11.43
C ARG A 133 1.25 11.70 10.20
N ASP A 134 1.92 10.75 9.58
CA ASP A 134 1.32 9.90 8.56
C ASP A 134 0.37 8.90 9.24
N GLY A 135 -0.90 8.89 8.84
CA GLY A 135 -1.92 8.08 9.52
C GLY A 135 -1.67 6.57 9.40
N GLU A 136 -1.10 6.12 8.28
CA GLU A 136 -0.76 4.71 8.11
C GLU A 136 0.48 4.33 8.93
N ALA A 137 1.51 5.19 8.95
CA ALA A 137 2.68 4.99 9.80
C ALA A 137 2.30 4.92 11.29
N ALA A 138 1.41 5.81 11.76
CA ALA A 138 0.90 5.80 13.12
C ALA A 138 0.13 4.51 13.46
N LEU A 139 -0.74 4.05 12.54
CA LEU A 139 -1.47 2.79 12.69
C LEU A 139 -0.52 1.59 12.81
N ILE A 140 0.47 1.50 11.93
CA ILE A 140 1.45 0.41 11.91
C ILE A 140 2.37 0.45 13.13
N ALA A 141 2.76 1.64 13.57
CA ALA A 141 3.50 1.80 14.81
C ALA A 141 2.71 1.28 16.02
N ALA A 142 1.43 1.61 16.13
CA ALA A 142 0.56 1.16 17.23
C ALA A 142 0.31 -0.36 17.19
N LEU A 143 0.07 -0.91 15.99
CA LEU A 143 -0.27 -2.32 15.81
C LEU A 143 0.94 -3.26 15.93
N TYR A 144 2.14 -2.82 15.55
CA TYR A 144 3.32 -3.68 15.50
C TYR A 144 4.50 -3.16 16.32
N ALA A 145 5.00 -1.93 16.08
CA ALA A 145 6.19 -1.46 16.76
C ALA A 145 5.97 -1.28 18.26
N ALA A 146 4.83 -0.70 18.66
CA ALA A 146 4.45 -0.58 20.07
C ALA A 146 4.14 -1.92 20.76
N GLN A 147 4.10 -3.01 19.99
CA GLN A 147 3.93 -4.39 20.45
C GLN A 147 5.24 -5.22 20.35
N GLY A 148 6.38 -4.56 20.03
CA GLY A 148 7.70 -5.18 20.07
C GLY A 148 8.29 -5.61 18.73
N TYR A 149 7.70 -5.29 17.58
CA TYR A 149 8.30 -5.55 16.28
C TYR A 149 9.23 -4.41 15.86
N ILE A 150 10.40 -4.72 15.29
CA ILE A 150 11.15 -3.74 14.50
C ILE A 150 10.45 -3.63 13.15
N VAL A 151 9.96 -2.44 12.80
CA VAL A 151 9.24 -2.22 11.54
C VAL A 151 10.13 -1.49 10.55
N VAL A 152 10.35 -2.08 9.39
CA VAL A 152 10.98 -1.46 8.22
C VAL A 152 9.88 -1.17 7.22
N ALA A 153 9.66 0.09 6.89
CA ALA A 153 8.58 0.55 6.01
C ALA A 153 9.14 1.50 4.93
N PRO A 154 9.56 0.96 3.77
CA PRO A 154 9.97 1.77 2.62
C PRO A 154 8.86 2.74 2.17
N ASN A 155 9.25 3.97 1.78
CA ASN A 155 8.33 4.94 1.17
C ASN A 155 8.10 4.69 -0.32
N TYR A 156 8.85 3.78 -0.91
CA TYR A 156 9.01 3.43 -2.32
C TYR A 156 9.68 4.52 -3.17
N ALA A 157 10.32 4.08 -4.26
CA ALA A 157 10.82 4.95 -5.31
C ALA A 157 9.68 5.80 -5.90
N GLY A 158 9.97 7.07 -6.12
CA GLY A 158 8.99 8.04 -6.60
C GLY A 158 8.29 8.84 -5.50
N TYR A 159 8.44 8.49 -4.22
CA TYR A 159 7.87 9.23 -3.08
C TYR A 159 8.96 9.93 -2.25
N ASP A 160 8.51 10.85 -1.39
CA ASP A 160 9.33 11.62 -0.45
C ASP A 160 10.55 12.25 -1.14
N SER A 161 11.76 11.95 -0.69
CA SER A 161 13.01 12.45 -1.24
C SER A 161 13.51 11.73 -2.49
N SER A 162 12.81 10.70 -2.97
CA SER A 162 13.23 9.96 -4.17
C SER A 162 13.40 10.86 -5.38
N THR A 163 14.52 10.68 -6.07
CA THR A 163 14.86 11.40 -7.32
C THR A 163 14.08 10.88 -8.53
N LEU A 164 13.42 9.70 -8.41
CA LEU A 164 12.59 9.18 -9.48
C LEU A 164 11.35 10.07 -9.67
N SER A 165 11.09 10.47 -10.92
CA SER A 165 10.02 11.42 -11.26
C SER A 165 8.61 10.79 -11.30
N TYR A 166 8.50 9.46 -11.15
CA TYR A 166 7.25 8.71 -11.14
C TYR A 166 7.31 7.62 -10.07
N HIS A 167 6.18 7.03 -9.74
CA HIS A 167 6.13 5.85 -8.88
C HIS A 167 5.89 4.60 -9.72
N PRO A 168 6.71 3.54 -9.62
CA PRO A 168 6.53 2.26 -10.34
C PRO A 168 5.34 1.45 -9.78
N TYR A 169 4.14 2.03 -9.83
CA TYR A 169 2.90 1.52 -9.25
C TYR A 169 2.51 0.16 -9.84
N LEU A 170 2.31 -0.84 -8.98
CA LEU A 170 1.95 -2.21 -9.34
C LEU A 170 2.92 -2.90 -10.32
N ASN A 171 4.19 -2.44 -10.38
CA ASN A 171 5.26 -3.17 -11.04
C ASN A 171 5.86 -4.18 -10.06
N ALA A 172 5.51 -5.45 -10.19
CA ALA A 172 5.86 -6.50 -9.23
C ALA A 172 7.36 -6.70 -9.05
N ASP A 173 8.11 -6.64 -10.15
CA ASP A 173 9.56 -6.81 -10.14
C ASP A 173 10.24 -5.64 -9.43
N GLN A 174 9.91 -4.41 -9.84
CA GLN A 174 10.52 -3.22 -9.25
C GLN A 174 10.12 -3.07 -7.78
N GLN A 175 8.83 -3.16 -7.44
CA GLN A 175 8.37 -2.93 -6.06
C GLN A 175 8.88 -3.98 -5.09
N SER A 176 9.05 -5.24 -5.52
CA SER A 176 9.71 -6.26 -4.69
C SER A 176 11.20 -5.96 -4.49
N LYS A 177 11.90 -5.48 -5.52
CA LYS A 177 13.30 -5.03 -5.40
C LYS A 177 13.44 -3.87 -4.44
N ASP A 178 12.55 -2.89 -4.53
CA ASP A 178 12.52 -1.71 -3.66
C ASP A 178 12.38 -2.09 -2.17
N MET A 179 11.42 -2.98 -1.87
CA MET A 179 11.23 -3.52 -0.51
C MET A 179 12.47 -4.26 0.01
N ILE A 180 13.07 -5.10 -0.82
CA ILE A 180 14.27 -5.88 -0.46
C ILE A 180 15.47 -4.96 -0.25
N ASP A 181 15.65 -3.95 -1.10
CA ASP A 181 16.71 -2.95 -0.99
C ASP A 181 16.56 -2.10 0.29
N GLY A 182 15.32 -1.65 0.58
CA GLY A 182 14.99 -0.95 1.80
C GLY A 182 15.28 -1.77 3.06
N LEU A 183 14.93 -3.07 3.06
CA LEU A 183 15.24 -3.98 4.16
C LEU A 183 16.77 -4.15 4.32
N ALA A 184 17.49 -4.34 3.22
CA ALA A 184 18.95 -4.52 3.25
C ALA A 184 19.66 -3.27 3.79
N ALA A 185 19.21 -2.08 3.36
CA ALA A 185 19.73 -0.81 3.86
C ALA A 185 19.40 -0.59 5.34
N ALA A 186 18.15 -0.80 5.76
CA ALA A 186 17.75 -0.64 7.16
C ALA A 186 18.56 -1.54 8.09
N ARG A 187 18.82 -2.80 7.70
CA ARG A 187 19.64 -3.73 8.49
C ARG A 187 21.08 -3.25 8.71
N LYS A 188 21.66 -2.51 7.77
CA LYS A 188 23.00 -1.91 7.93
C LYS A 188 23.01 -0.83 9.02
N GLY A 189 21.88 -0.13 9.19
CA GLY A 189 21.72 0.91 10.22
C GLY A 189 21.17 0.41 11.55
N PHE A 190 20.86 -0.88 11.73
CA PHE A 190 20.25 -1.38 12.97
C PHE A 190 21.09 -1.09 14.22
N ALA A 191 22.39 -1.29 14.13
CA ALA A 191 23.29 -1.02 15.27
C ALA A 191 23.28 0.46 15.67
N ASP A 192 23.19 1.36 14.70
CA ASP A 192 23.24 2.81 14.93
C ASP A 192 22.02 3.32 15.70
N VAL A 193 20.87 2.62 15.57
CA VAL A 193 19.61 2.99 16.24
C VAL A 193 19.20 2.03 17.35
N GLY A 194 20.09 1.11 17.74
CA GLY A 194 19.83 0.15 18.81
C GLY A 194 18.77 -0.90 18.49
N ALA A 195 18.53 -1.18 17.21
CA ALA A 195 17.64 -2.22 16.77
C ALA A 195 18.32 -3.60 16.92
N ASN A 196 17.79 -4.43 17.83
CA ASN A 196 18.27 -5.78 18.07
C ASN A 196 17.28 -6.80 17.47
N ALA A 197 17.60 -7.32 16.28
CA ALA A 197 16.73 -8.22 15.52
C ALA A 197 17.06 -9.69 15.81
N ASN A 198 16.00 -10.52 15.90
CA ASN A 198 16.15 -11.98 15.83
C ASN A 198 16.09 -12.47 14.35
N SER A 199 16.05 -13.78 14.15
CA SER A 199 16.03 -14.39 12.82
C SER A 199 14.66 -14.33 12.10
N LYS A 200 13.57 -13.94 12.79
CA LYS A 200 12.23 -13.94 12.21
C LYS A 200 12.03 -12.71 11.33
N LEU A 201 11.63 -12.92 10.09
CA LEU A 201 11.24 -11.89 9.14
C LEU A 201 9.78 -12.12 8.71
N PHE A 202 8.94 -11.15 8.97
CA PHE A 202 7.56 -11.11 8.49
C PHE A 202 7.42 -10.05 7.40
N VAL A 203 6.58 -10.32 6.40
CA VAL A 203 6.27 -9.38 5.33
C VAL A 203 4.76 -9.15 5.29
N THR A 204 4.32 -7.90 5.31
CA THR A 204 2.90 -7.55 5.24
C THR A 204 2.67 -6.22 4.55
N GLY A 205 1.42 -5.93 4.20
CA GLY A 205 1.02 -4.67 3.61
C GLY A 205 -0.46 -4.68 3.24
N TYR A 206 -1.01 -3.49 3.01
CA TYR A 206 -2.41 -3.29 2.74
C TYR A 206 -2.64 -2.61 1.38
N SER A 207 -3.70 -3.01 0.64
CA SER A 207 -4.06 -2.44 -0.67
C SER A 207 -2.92 -2.62 -1.70
N GLN A 208 -2.38 -1.54 -2.28
CA GLN A 208 -1.12 -1.62 -3.04
C GLN A 208 -0.06 -2.39 -2.24
N GLY A 209 0.08 -2.09 -0.94
CA GLY A 209 1.02 -2.79 -0.08
C GLY A 209 0.72 -4.28 0.08
N GLY A 210 -0.54 -4.71 0.02
CA GLY A 210 -0.92 -6.12 -0.04
C GLY A 210 -0.36 -6.80 -1.29
N TYR A 211 -0.44 -6.14 -2.42
CA TYR A 211 0.18 -6.59 -3.67
C TYR A 211 1.71 -6.61 -3.55
N VAL A 212 2.31 -5.51 -3.09
CA VAL A 212 3.77 -5.36 -2.96
C VAL A 212 4.35 -6.39 -1.98
N SER A 213 3.71 -6.62 -0.85
CA SER A 213 4.14 -7.62 0.13
C SER A 213 4.10 -9.04 -0.42
N MET A 214 3.09 -9.39 -1.23
CA MET A 214 3.02 -10.70 -1.90
C MET A 214 4.12 -10.83 -2.98
N ALA A 215 4.35 -9.80 -3.78
CA ALA A 215 5.44 -9.76 -4.74
C ALA A 215 6.80 -9.92 -4.06
N THR A 216 6.98 -9.27 -2.89
CA THR A 216 8.20 -9.36 -2.08
C THR A 216 8.40 -10.75 -1.50
N GLN A 217 7.37 -11.39 -0.95
CA GLN A 217 7.46 -12.78 -0.47
C GLN A 217 7.85 -13.73 -1.59
N ARG A 218 7.22 -13.60 -2.77
CA ARG A 218 7.55 -14.37 -3.97
C ARG A 218 9.01 -14.18 -4.37
N ALA A 219 9.50 -12.94 -4.39
CA ALA A 219 10.87 -12.62 -4.79
C ALA A 219 11.91 -13.16 -3.78
N LEU A 220 11.67 -13.02 -2.48
CA LEU A 220 12.52 -13.56 -1.43
C LEU A 220 12.56 -15.09 -1.45
N GLN A 221 11.42 -15.74 -1.69
CA GLN A 221 11.39 -17.19 -1.87
C GLN A 221 12.21 -17.64 -3.08
N ALA A 222 12.07 -16.95 -4.22
CA ALA A 222 12.83 -17.24 -5.44
C ALA A 222 14.34 -17.02 -5.27
N ALA A 223 14.72 -16.08 -4.41
CA ALA A 223 16.13 -15.81 -4.06
C ALA A 223 16.72 -16.77 -3.00
N GLY A 224 15.95 -17.76 -2.51
CA GLY A 224 16.39 -18.68 -1.48
C GLY A 224 16.52 -18.07 -0.07
N THR A 225 15.92 -16.91 0.16
CA THR A 225 15.88 -16.21 1.45
C THR A 225 14.44 -16.03 1.95
N PRO A 226 13.72 -17.13 2.21
CA PRO A 226 12.30 -17.06 2.50
C PRO A 226 11.99 -16.33 3.79
N VAL A 227 10.80 -15.71 3.85
CA VAL A 227 10.27 -15.10 5.08
C VAL A 227 9.82 -16.17 6.08
N THR A 228 9.65 -15.79 7.35
CA THR A 228 9.01 -16.66 8.36
C THR A 228 7.55 -16.88 8.01
N ALA A 229 6.81 -15.81 7.74
CA ALA A 229 5.45 -15.83 7.23
C ALA A 229 5.12 -14.49 6.55
N GLY A 230 4.09 -14.49 5.67
CA GLY A 230 3.55 -13.29 5.05
C GLY A 230 2.10 -13.03 5.45
N ALA A 231 1.66 -11.77 5.34
CA ALA A 231 0.24 -11.43 5.44
C ALA A 231 -0.09 -10.36 4.39
N HIS A 232 -0.92 -10.71 3.43
CA HIS A 232 -1.22 -9.88 2.28
C HIS A 232 -2.68 -9.44 2.34
N MET A 233 -2.92 -8.12 2.46
CA MET A 233 -4.23 -7.61 2.82
C MET A 233 -4.80 -6.75 1.68
N SER A 234 -6.00 -7.13 1.20
CA SER A 234 -6.79 -6.42 0.18
C SER A 234 -5.97 -5.95 -1.04
N GLY A 235 -5.00 -6.77 -1.49
CA GLY A 235 -4.16 -6.44 -2.64
C GLY A 235 -4.78 -6.85 -3.98
N PRO A 236 -4.48 -6.13 -5.10
CA PRO A 236 -4.92 -6.50 -6.45
C PRO A 236 -4.00 -7.59 -7.04
N TYR A 237 -4.12 -8.83 -6.58
CA TYR A 237 -3.22 -9.94 -6.94
C TYR A 237 -3.40 -10.46 -8.36
N SER A 238 -4.60 -10.29 -8.93
CA SER A 238 -5.00 -10.75 -10.27
C SER A 238 -5.19 -9.54 -11.20
N LEU A 239 -4.10 -8.83 -11.51
CA LEU A 239 -4.16 -7.54 -12.21
C LEU A 239 -4.82 -7.62 -13.58
N ALA A 240 -4.53 -8.66 -14.37
CA ALA A 240 -5.11 -8.81 -15.70
C ALA A 240 -6.63 -8.99 -15.63
N LYS A 241 -7.12 -9.90 -14.78
CA LYS A 241 -8.56 -10.14 -14.60
C LYS A 241 -9.26 -8.93 -13.97
N PHE A 242 -8.60 -8.28 -13.02
CA PHE A 242 -9.15 -7.10 -12.36
C PHE A 242 -9.27 -5.93 -13.35
N GLY A 243 -8.23 -5.68 -14.15
CA GLY A 243 -8.26 -4.68 -15.23
C GLY A 243 -9.34 -4.99 -16.27
N ASP A 244 -9.44 -6.23 -16.75
CA ASP A 244 -10.47 -6.65 -17.69
C ASP A 244 -11.89 -6.40 -17.12
N ALA A 245 -12.12 -6.68 -15.82
CA ALA A 245 -13.41 -6.41 -15.17
C ALA A 245 -13.72 -4.91 -15.10
N VAL A 246 -12.72 -4.06 -14.78
CA VAL A 246 -12.89 -2.60 -14.76
C VAL A 246 -13.28 -2.08 -16.15
N TYR A 247 -12.55 -2.47 -17.20
CA TYR A 247 -12.85 -2.06 -18.58
C TYR A 247 -14.17 -2.63 -19.09
N ALA A 248 -14.59 -3.82 -18.64
CA ALA A 248 -15.92 -4.37 -18.91
C ALA A 248 -17.06 -3.58 -18.26
N GLY A 249 -16.75 -2.72 -17.28
CA GLY A 249 -17.73 -1.84 -16.65
C GLY A 249 -17.93 -2.05 -15.16
N ASN A 250 -17.28 -3.03 -14.55
CA ASN A 250 -17.26 -3.21 -13.10
C ASN A 250 -16.20 -2.26 -12.51
N VAL A 251 -16.51 -0.97 -12.52
CA VAL A 251 -15.55 0.08 -12.16
C VAL A 251 -15.38 0.16 -10.64
N ASN A 252 -14.16 0.10 -10.19
CA ASN A 252 -13.80 0.17 -8.78
C ASN A 252 -13.71 1.62 -8.27
N LEU A 253 -14.00 1.80 -7.00
CA LEU A 253 -13.84 3.09 -6.32
C LEU A 253 -12.36 3.52 -6.37
N GLY A 254 -12.11 4.76 -6.84
CA GLY A 254 -10.76 5.30 -7.03
C GLY A 254 -10.15 5.07 -8.42
N ALA A 255 -10.87 4.46 -9.36
CA ALA A 255 -10.35 4.14 -10.70
C ALA A 255 -9.77 5.33 -11.45
N THR A 256 -10.31 6.54 -11.27
CA THR A 256 -9.80 7.78 -11.90
C THR A 256 -8.43 8.21 -11.39
N ILE A 257 -8.04 7.75 -10.20
CA ILE A 257 -6.71 7.96 -9.59
C ILE A 257 -5.77 6.81 -9.95
N PHE A 258 -6.25 5.57 -9.86
CA PHE A 258 -5.41 4.39 -10.07
C PHE A 258 -5.00 4.22 -11.53
N THR A 259 -5.87 4.59 -12.48
CA THR A 259 -5.58 4.43 -13.90
C THR A 259 -4.33 5.23 -14.33
N PRO A 260 -4.18 6.54 -14.03
CA PRO A 260 -2.95 7.27 -14.34
C PRO A 260 -1.71 6.71 -13.65
N LEU A 261 -1.81 6.25 -12.41
CA LEU A 261 -0.70 5.62 -11.70
C LEU A 261 -0.21 4.36 -12.43
N VAL A 262 -1.12 3.46 -12.79
CA VAL A 262 -0.81 2.19 -13.48
C VAL A 262 -0.25 2.43 -14.87
N THR A 263 -0.93 3.24 -15.68
CA THR A 263 -0.55 3.46 -17.08
C THR A 263 0.78 4.19 -17.19
N THR A 264 1.05 5.18 -16.32
CA THR A 264 2.34 5.87 -16.28
C THR A 264 3.45 4.90 -15.84
N SER A 265 3.23 4.15 -14.76
CA SER A 265 4.18 3.15 -14.29
C SER A 265 4.55 2.15 -15.38
N PHE A 266 3.55 1.57 -16.05
CA PHE A 266 3.79 0.58 -17.09
C PHE A 266 4.36 1.19 -18.36
N GLN A 267 3.96 2.41 -18.74
CA GLN A 267 4.58 3.12 -19.88
C GLN A 267 6.06 3.38 -19.63
N LYS A 268 6.44 3.83 -18.43
CA LYS A 268 7.85 4.04 -18.07
C LYS A 268 8.65 2.73 -18.04
N ALA A 269 8.03 1.63 -17.60
CA ALA A 269 8.68 0.33 -17.50
C ALA A 269 8.81 -0.39 -18.86
N TYR A 270 7.79 -0.33 -19.71
CA TYR A 270 7.68 -1.20 -20.89
C TYR A 270 7.63 -0.44 -22.21
N GLY A 271 7.20 0.82 -22.24
CA GLY A 271 7.22 1.70 -23.41
C GLY A 271 6.15 1.42 -24.48
N ASP A 272 5.24 0.44 -24.24
CA ASP A 272 4.27 -0.02 -25.24
C ASP A 272 2.80 0.11 -24.83
N ILE A 273 2.52 0.95 -23.81
CA ILE A 273 1.14 1.17 -23.33
C ILE A 273 0.39 2.13 -24.27
N TYR A 274 1.08 3.17 -24.75
CA TYR A 274 0.59 4.16 -25.71
C TYR A 274 1.76 4.83 -26.42
N THR A 275 1.52 5.45 -27.55
CA THR A 275 2.49 6.34 -28.22
C THR A 275 2.43 7.72 -27.59
N THR A 276 1.24 8.23 -27.32
CA THR A 276 1.00 9.49 -26.60
C THR A 276 -0.13 9.29 -25.59
N PRO A 277 -0.17 10.05 -24.49
CA PRO A 277 -1.26 9.96 -23.52
C PRO A 277 -2.66 10.12 -24.15
N SER A 278 -2.75 10.87 -25.25
CA SER A 278 -4.01 11.06 -26.01
C SER A 278 -4.54 9.78 -26.65
N ASP A 279 -3.77 8.71 -26.72
CA ASP A 279 -4.29 7.41 -27.20
C ASP A 279 -5.24 6.77 -26.21
N ILE A 280 -5.03 7.02 -24.91
CA ILE A 280 -5.82 6.48 -23.79
C ILE A 280 -6.83 7.50 -23.26
N TYR A 281 -6.35 8.73 -22.99
CA TYR A 281 -7.09 9.73 -22.23
C TYR A 281 -7.83 10.70 -23.12
N GLU A 282 -8.99 11.17 -22.67
CA GLU A 282 -9.68 12.30 -23.29
C GLU A 282 -8.75 13.54 -23.31
N SER A 283 -8.86 14.35 -24.35
CA SER A 283 -7.93 15.49 -24.58
C SER A 283 -7.82 16.45 -23.40
N THR A 284 -8.92 16.62 -22.66
CA THR A 284 -8.98 17.45 -21.44
C THR A 284 -8.00 16.99 -20.36
N PHE A 285 -7.73 15.68 -20.29
CA PHE A 285 -6.93 15.08 -19.21
C PHE A 285 -5.56 14.58 -19.69
N ALA A 286 -5.34 14.42 -20.98
CA ALA A 286 -4.13 13.82 -21.53
C ALA A 286 -2.86 14.63 -21.25
N THR A 287 -2.96 15.97 -21.31
CA THR A 287 -1.79 16.85 -21.13
C THR A 287 -1.30 16.84 -19.69
N GLY A 288 -0.04 16.42 -19.49
CA GLY A 288 0.60 16.38 -18.18
C GLY A 288 0.17 15.22 -17.27
N ILE A 289 -0.63 14.27 -17.75
CA ILE A 289 -1.14 13.14 -16.94
C ILE A 289 -0.01 12.28 -16.36
N GLU A 290 1.09 12.10 -17.10
CA GLU A 290 2.24 11.27 -16.67
C GLU A 290 3.05 11.88 -15.52
N THR A 291 2.92 13.19 -15.28
CA THR A 291 3.62 13.92 -14.22
C THR A 291 2.67 14.34 -13.08
N LEU A 292 1.41 13.93 -13.17
CA LEU A 292 0.38 14.35 -12.22
C LEU A 292 0.50 13.63 -10.87
N LEU A 293 0.96 12.38 -10.90
CA LEU A 293 1.03 11.51 -9.71
C LEU A 293 2.39 10.81 -9.59
N PRO A 294 2.97 10.74 -8.38
CA PRO A 294 2.53 11.37 -7.13
C PRO A 294 2.56 12.89 -7.21
N SER A 295 1.61 13.55 -6.50
CA SER A 295 1.41 15.00 -6.58
C SER A 295 2.11 15.73 -5.43
N THR A 296 2.65 16.92 -5.73
CA THR A 296 3.18 17.87 -4.75
C THR A 296 2.13 18.86 -4.24
N LEU A 297 0.87 18.73 -4.67
CA LEU A 297 -0.22 19.54 -4.14
C LEU A 297 -0.43 19.28 -2.64
N PRO A 298 -0.98 20.25 -1.88
CA PRO A 298 -1.12 20.11 -0.42
C PRO A 298 -1.80 18.80 0.01
N LEU A 299 -1.28 18.21 1.09
CA LEU A 299 -1.58 16.90 1.65
C LEU A 299 -3.07 16.63 1.93
N SER A 300 -3.74 17.57 2.57
CA SER A 300 -5.14 17.40 2.94
C SER A 300 -6.02 17.51 1.70
N GLY A 301 -6.26 16.36 1.07
CA GLY A 301 -7.15 16.27 -0.06
C GLY A 301 -6.46 16.38 -1.42
N THR A 302 -5.25 15.84 -1.57
CA THR A 302 -4.55 15.83 -2.88
C THR A 302 -5.45 15.27 -3.99
N SER A 303 -6.16 14.19 -3.76
CA SER A 303 -7.13 13.67 -4.73
C SER A 303 -8.25 14.67 -5.00
N THR A 304 -8.77 15.34 -3.97
CA THR A 304 -9.78 16.38 -4.11
C THR A 304 -9.23 17.59 -4.87
N ALA A 305 -8.00 18.02 -4.56
CA ALA A 305 -7.35 19.13 -5.27
C ALA A 305 -7.13 18.84 -6.75
N LEU A 306 -6.79 17.61 -7.11
CA LEU A 306 -6.65 17.18 -8.50
C LEU A 306 -8.00 17.21 -9.24
N ILE A 307 -9.07 16.85 -8.55
CA ILE A 307 -10.44 16.90 -9.07
C ILE A 307 -10.94 18.35 -9.17
N GLU A 308 -10.80 19.13 -8.09
CA GLU A 308 -11.24 20.54 -8.03
C GLU A 308 -10.51 21.44 -9.03
N SER A 309 -9.25 21.13 -9.33
CA SER A 309 -8.46 21.83 -10.37
C SER A 309 -8.77 21.35 -11.79
N GLY A 310 -9.68 20.40 -11.97
CA GLY A 310 -10.05 19.85 -13.28
C GLY A 310 -8.98 18.99 -13.95
N LYS A 311 -7.93 18.58 -13.20
CA LYS A 311 -6.86 17.73 -13.72
C LYS A 311 -7.27 16.27 -13.84
N LEU A 312 -8.23 15.84 -13.03
CA LEU A 312 -8.88 14.54 -13.12
C LEU A 312 -10.39 14.69 -12.97
N PRO A 313 -11.21 13.85 -13.61
CA PRO A 313 -12.64 13.84 -13.37
C PRO A 313 -12.94 13.28 -11.97
N ALA A 314 -14.04 13.74 -11.37
CA ALA A 314 -14.41 13.32 -10.01
C ALA A 314 -14.65 11.80 -9.91
N THR A 315 -15.43 11.25 -10.84
CA THR A 315 -15.84 9.85 -10.80
C THR A 315 -15.92 9.18 -12.18
N PHE A 316 -16.15 9.93 -13.26
CA PHE A 316 -16.41 9.33 -14.56
C PHE A 316 -15.14 8.77 -15.21
N LEU A 317 -15.00 7.46 -15.15
CA LEU A 317 -13.94 6.76 -15.84
C LEU A 317 -14.27 6.59 -17.34
N PHE A 318 -15.52 6.26 -17.66
CA PHE A 318 -16.00 5.95 -19.00
C PHE A 318 -17.20 6.82 -19.42
N ALA A 319 -17.31 7.06 -20.71
CA ALA A 319 -18.52 7.62 -21.31
C ALA A 319 -19.65 6.58 -21.36
N GLY A 320 -20.90 7.07 -21.54
CA GLY A 320 -22.08 6.24 -21.71
C GLY A 320 -22.77 5.85 -20.41
N THR A 321 -23.47 4.71 -20.43
CA THR A 321 -24.24 4.17 -19.29
C THR A 321 -23.63 2.87 -18.79
N ALA A 322 -23.69 2.69 -17.49
CA ALA A 322 -23.25 1.44 -16.85
C ALA A 322 -24.22 0.29 -17.15
N SER A 323 -23.68 -0.92 -17.18
CA SER A 323 -24.46 -2.16 -17.32
C SER A 323 -25.21 -2.54 -16.04
N ALA A 324 -24.81 -2.00 -14.89
CA ALA A 324 -25.40 -2.26 -13.58
C ALA A 324 -25.48 -0.99 -12.73
N PRO A 325 -26.55 -0.79 -11.93
CA PRO A 325 -26.79 0.45 -11.18
C PRO A 325 -25.66 0.87 -10.24
N GLN A 326 -24.99 -0.08 -9.60
CA GLN A 326 -23.89 0.21 -8.66
C GLN A 326 -22.68 0.85 -9.34
N PHE A 327 -22.50 0.69 -10.64
CA PHE A 327 -21.41 1.29 -11.41
C PHE A 327 -21.81 2.57 -12.14
N ALA A 328 -23.09 2.96 -12.08
CA ALA A 328 -23.59 4.18 -12.73
C ALA A 328 -22.78 5.46 -12.36
N PRO A 329 -22.31 5.64 -11.12
CA PRO A 329 -21.51 6.82 -10.77
C PRO A 329 -20.21 6.98 -11.55
N PHE A 330 -19.68 5.92 -12.16
CA PHE A 330 -18.42 5.93 -12.91
C PHE A 330 -18.58 6.15 -14.41
N PHE A 331 -19.82 6.34 -14.88
CA PHE A 331 -20.16 6.54 -16.29
C PHE A 331 -20.79 7.92 -16.50
N GLY A 332 -20.27 8.67 -17.46
CA GLY A 332 -20.77 10.00 -17.81
C GLY A 332 -19.70 10.83 -18.51
N THR A 333 -19.91 12.15 -18.53
CA THR A 333 -18.98 13.13 -19.13
C THR A 333 -18.79 14.31 -18.19
N PRO A 334 -17.56 14.90 -18.10
CA PRO A 334 -16.32 14.48 -18.77
C PRO A 334 -15.74 13.19 -18.17
N ASN A 335 -15.38 12.24 -19.02
CA ASN A 335 -14.78 10.96 -18.62
C ASN A 335 -13.27 10.94 -18.84
N LEU A 336 -12.56 10.07 -18.12
CA LEU A 336 -11.10 9.99 -18.19
C LEU A 336 -10.61 9.26 -19.44
N ILE A 337 -11.19 8.10 -19.73
CA ILE A 337 -10.72 7.16 -20.75
C ILE A 337 -11.54 7.28 -22.03
N LYS A 338 -10.84 7.39 -23.16
CA LYS A 338 -11.47 7.39 -24.49
C LYS A 338 -12.28 6.13 -24.76
N THR A 339 -13.46 6.30 -25.32
CA THR A 339 -14.34 5.19 -25.73
C THR A 339 -13.64 4.24 -26.71
N SER A 340 -12.85 4.77 -27.65
CA SER A 340 -12.09 3.96 -28.62
C SER A 340 -11.03 3.07 -27.92
N TYR A 341 -10.33 3.60 -26.92
CA TYR A 341 -9.35 2.82 -26.17
C TYR A 341 -10.04 1.72 -25.33
N ARG A 342 -11.13 2.07 -24.64
CA ARG A 342 -11.93 1.07 -23.93
C ARG A 342 -12.36 -0.07 -24.84
N GLN A 343 -12.86 0.26 -26.04
CA GLN A 343 -13.28 -0.74 -27.03
C GLN A 343 -12.11 -1.62 -27.49
N ALA A 344 -10.92 -1.05 -27.70
CA ALA A 344 -9.71 -1.81 -28.06
C ALA A 344 -9.30 -2.80 -26.97
N VAL A 345 -9.34 -2.39 -25.67
CA VAL A 345 -9.09 -3.28 -24.52
C VAL A 345 -10.10 -4.43 -24.50
N LEU A 346 -11.38 -4.14 -24.67
CA LEU A 346 -12.44 -5.16 -24.65
C LEU A 346 -12.33 -6.13 -25.83
N ALA A 347 -12.02 -5.62 -27.03
CA ALA A 347 -11.80 -6.46 -28.20
C ALA A 347 -10.62 -7.41 -28.00
N ASP A 348 -9.52 -6.92 -27.45
CA ASP A 348 -8.36 -7.75 -27.11
C ASP A 348 -8.68 -8.77 -26.00
N ALA A 349 -9.50 -8.41 -25.02
CA ALA A 349 -9.92 -9.34 -23.97
C ALA A 349 -10.70 -10.54 -24.50
N VAL A 350 -11.52 -10.31 -25.53
CA VAL A 350 -12.28 -11.38 -26.22
C VAL A 350 -11.39 -12.18 -27.17
N ALA A 351 -10.58 -11.51 -28.00
CA ALA A 351 -9.76 -12.17 -29.01
C ALA A 351 -8.54 -12.89 -28.41
N ASN A 352 -7.96 -12.35 -27.35
CA ASN A 352 -6.70 -12.80 -26.77
C ASN A 352 -6.80 -12.96 -25.23
N PRO A 353 -7.68 -13.81 -24.71
CA PRO A 353 -7.97 -13.90 -23.27
C PRO A 353 -6.76 -14.35 -22.43
N THR A 354 -5.89 -15.18 -22.99
CA THR A 354 -4.71 -15.73 -22.29
C THR A 354 -3.38 -15.16 -22.74
N ASN A 355 -3.34 -14.57 -23.96
CA ASN A 355 -2.15 -13.97 -24.54
C ASN A 355 -2.44 -12.55 -25.05
N PRO A 356 -2.62 -11.56 -24.17
CA PRO A 356 -2.99 -10.20 -24.50
C PRO A 356 -2.08 -9.58 -25.56
N GLN A 357 -2.66 -8.78 -26.46
CA GLN A 357 -1.90 -7.98 -27.46
C GLN A 357 -1.98 -6.48 -27.15
N ASN A 358 -3.01 -6.02 -26.44
CA ASN A 358 -3.08 -4.64 -25.94
C ASN A 358 -1.97 -4.40 -24.90
N GLY A 359 -1.22 -3.31 -25.01
CA GLY A 359 -0.07 -3.01 -24.14
C GLY A 359 -0.40 -3.02 -22.65
N LEU A 360 -1.50 -2.37 -22.24
CA LEU A 360 -1.92 -2.34 -20.83
C LEU A 360 -2.28 -3.75 -20.32
N ARG A 361 -2.96 -4.56 -21.11
CA ARG A 361 -3.32 -5.93 -20.74
C ARG A 361 -2.08 -6.85 -20.68
N LYS A 362 -1.12 -6.69 -21.61
CA LYS A 362 0.19 -7.39 -21.55
C LYS A 362 0.92 -7.06 -20.26
N ALA A 363 1.06 -5.76 -19.96
CA ALA A 363 1.74 -5.29 -18.75
C ALA A 363 1.02 -5.78 -17.49
N SER A 364 -0.31 -5.73 -17.45
CA SER A 364 -1.10 -6.27 -16.34
C SER A 364 -0.85 -7.77 -16.16
N LYS A 365 -0.80 -8.54 -17.26
CA LYS A 365 -0.52 -9.99 -17.21
C LYS A 365 0.89 -10.31 -16.72
N LEU A 366 1.89 -9.52 -17.14
CA LEU A 366 3.27 -9.65 -16.69
C LEU A 366 3.39 -9.41 -15.17
N ASN A 367 2.58 -8.53 -14.64
CA ASN A 367 2.56 -8.13 -13.23
C ASN A 367 1.53 -8.90 -12.37
N ASP A 368 0.85 -9.92 -12.92
CA ASP A 368 0.02 -10.83 -12.13
C ASP A 368 0.86 -11.55 -11.06
N LEU A 369 0.29 -11.70 -9.87
CA LEU A 369 0.91 -12.45 -8.79
C LEU A 369 0.41 -13.89 -8.68
N LEU A 370 -0.50 -14.32 -9.53
CA LEU A 370 -1.01 -15.69 -9.59
C LEU A 370 -0.17 -16.54 -10.55
N ASN A 371 1.13 -16.66 -10.26
CA ASN A 371 2.12 -17.34 -11.11
C ASN A 371 3.24 -18.02 -10.32
N TRP A 372 3.02 -18.31 -9.04
CA TRP A 372 3.96 -18.99 -8.14
C TRP A 372 3.23 -19.89 -7.15
N LYS A 373 3.98 -20.62 -6.32
CA LYS A 373 3.47 -21.43 -5.22
C LYS A 373 4.19 -21.06 -3.93
N PRO A 374 3.48 -20.56 -2.90
CA PRO A 374 4.09 -20.25 -1.63
C PRO A 374 4.57 -21.52 -0.93
N THR A 375 5.76 -21.46 -0.33
CA THR A 375 6.34 -22.51 0.49
C THR A 375 6.39 -22.13 1.97
N GLN A 376 6.10 -20.87 2.30
CA GLN A 376 5.95 -20.39 3.66
C GLN A 376 4.51 -20.01 3.95
N PRO A 377 4.10 -20.08 5.23
CA PRO A 377 2.75 -19.68 5.65
C PRO A 377 2.41 -18.26 5.25
N MET A 378 1.18 -18.05 4.77
CA MET A 378 0.67 -16.71 4.53
C MET A 378 -0.81 -16.57 4.91
N LEU A 379 -1.17 -15.40 5.40
CA LEU A 379 -2.54 -14.94 5.59
C LEU A 379 -2.92 -14.02 4.43
N MET A 380 -4.08 -14.24 3.85
CA MET A 380 -4.72 -13.32 2.92
C MET A 380 -5.97 -12.75 3.59
N CYS A 381 -6.01 -11.45 3.81
CA CYS A 381 -7.14 -10.79 4.47
C CYS A 381 -7.80 -9.76 3.55
N GLY A 382 -9.12 -9.64 3.61
CA GLY A 382 -9.89 -8.63 2.90
C GLY A 382 -11.34 -8.64 3.39
N GLY A 383 -12.19 -7.86 2.75
CA GLY A 383 -13.63 -7.86 3.01
C GLY A 383 -14.41 -8.08 1.73
N ASN A 384 -15.42 -8.94 1.74
CA ASN A 384 -16.17 -9.36 0.55
C ASN A 384 -16.96 -8.22 -0.12
N GLY A 385 -17.28 -7.15 0.62
CA GLY A 385 -17.95 -5.95 0.11
C GLY A 385 -17.00 -4.84 -0.37
N ASP A 386 -15.69 -5.11 -0.54
CA ASP A 386 -14.70 -4.10 -0.90
C ASP A 386 -14.99 -3.49 -2.29
N PRO A 387 -15.33 -2.17 -2.37
CA PRO A 387 -15.65 -1.52 -3.64
C PRO A 387 -14.39 -1.07 -4.41
N THR A 388 -13.21 -1.17 -3.82
CA THR A 388 -11.95 -0.69 -4.37
C THR A 388 -11.12 -1.83 -4.94
N VAL A 389 -10.88 -2.87 -4.15
CA VAL A 389 -10.18 -4.09 -4.59
C VAL A 389 -11.12 -5.27 -4.42
N PHE A 390 -11.77 -5.66 -5.51
CA PHE A 390 -12.81 -6.70 -5.49
C PHE A 390 -12.30 -8.01 -4.91
N TYR A 391 -12.81 -8.37 -3.74
CA TYR A 391 -12.41 -9.55 -2.97
C TYR A 391 -12.51 -10.84 -3.79
N ALA A 392 -13.61 -11.02 -4.51
CA ALA A 392 -13.85 -12.21 -5.31
C ALA A 392 -12.79 -12.44 -6.40
N LEU A 393 -12.32 -11.36 -7.05
CA LEU A 393 -11.29 -11.46 -8.10
C LEU A 393 -9.88 -11.59 -7.53
N ASN A 394 -9.61 -11.01 -6.39
CA ASN A 394 -8.27 -10.89 -5.82
C ASN A 394 -8.04 -11.90 -4.69
N THR A 395 -8.55 -11.67 -3.49
CA THR A 395 -8.27 -12.55 -2.35
C THR A 395 -8.85 -13.95 -2.56
N GLN A 396 -10.12 -14.07 -2.92
CA GLN A 396 -10.77 -15.35 -3.18
C GLN A 396 -10.22 -16.00 -4.46
N GLY A 397 -9.98 -15.19 -5.51
CA GLY A 397 -9.37 -15.65 -6.75
C GLY A 397 -7.96 -16.22 -6.54
N ALA A 398 -7.16 -15.61 -5.68
CA ALA A 398 -5.82 -16.09 -5.32
C ALA A 398 -5.89 -17.38 -4.48
N GLN A 399 -6.81 -17.48 -3.53
CA GLN A 399 -7.06 -18.73 -2.79
C GLN A 399 -7.38 -19.88 -3.74
N ALA A 400 -8.31 -19.67 -4.66
CA ALA A 400 -8.69 -20.67 -5.65
C ALA A 400 -7.51 -21.06 -6.56
N TYR A 401 -6.70 -20.08 -6.98
CA TYR A 401 -5.50 -20.33 -7.77
C TYR A 401 -4.50 -21.21 -7.01
N PHE A 402 -4.13 -20.85 -5.78
CA PHE A 402 -3.17 -21.63 -5.00
C PHE A 402 -3.67 -23.04 -4.69
N ALA A 403 -4.95 -23.19 -4.35
CA ALA A 403 -5.57 -24.51 -4.17
C ALA A 403 -5.50 -25.35 -5.46
N GLY A 404 -5.82 -24.75 -6.62
CA GLY A 404 -5.72 -25.39 -7.94
C GLY A 404 -4.28 -25.77 -8.33
N GLN A 405 -3.28 -25.08 -7.77
CA GLN A 405 -1.87 -25.42 -7.93
C GLN A 405 -1.37 -26.50 -6.96
N GLY A 406 -2.25 -27.04 -6.12
CA GLY A 406 -1.91 -28.05 -5.12
C GLY A 406 -1.14 -27.49 -3.91
N VAL A 407 -1.23 -26.19 -3.63
CA VAL A 407 -0.66 -25.61 -2.41
C VAL A 407 -1.45 -26.11 -1.20
N PRO A 408 -0.79 -26.66 -0.16
CA PRO A 408 -1.45 -27.15 1.03
C PRO A 408 -2.27 -26.05 1.72
N ALA A 409 -3.52 -26.35 2.11
CA ALA A 409 -4.44 -25.37 2.69
C ALA A 409 -3.89 -24.67 3.96
N GLN A 410 -3.08 -25.38 4.75
CA GLN A 410 -2.43 -24.85 5.94
C GLN A 410 -1.36 -23.78 5.64
N LEU A 411 -0.89 -23.65 4.40
CA LEU A 411 0.03 -22.59 4.00
C LEU A 411 -0.68 -21.31 3.57
N VAL A 412 -1.98 -21.36 3.25
CA VAL A 412 -2.75 -20.21 2.77
C VAL A 412 -4.01 -20.04 3.59
N THR A 413 -3.90 -19.31 4.69
CA THR A 413 -5.06 -18.92 5.50
C THR A 413 -5.76 -17.73 4.82
N VAL A 414 -7.09 -17.77 4.75
CA VAL A 414 -7.89 -16.68 4.17
C VAL A 414 -8.87 -16.16 5.20
N LEU A 415 -8.90 -14.84 5.35
CA LEU A 415 -9.81 -14.12 6.22
C LEU A 415 -10.65 -13.14 5.41
N ASP A 416 -11.96 -13.33 5.42
CA ASP A 416 -12.95 -12.33 5.07
C ASP A 416 -13.45 -11.67 6.35
N VAL A 417 -13.02 -10.41 6.60
CA VAL A 417 -13.43 -9.68 7.80
C VAL A 417 -14.90 -9.26 7.77
N ASP A 418 -15.53 -9.22 6.58
CA ASP A 418 -16.94 -8.88 6.38
C ASP A 418 -17.84 -10.13 6.37
N SER A 419 -17.36 -11.23 6.90
CA SER A 419 -18.16 -12.45 7.13
C SER A 419 -18.49 -12.62 8.62
N ALA A 420 -19.57 -13.32 8.92
CA ALA A 420 -19.85 -13.73 10.29
C ALA A 420 -18.78 -14.71 10.82
N PRO A 421 -18.49 -14.74 12.13
CA PRO A 421 -17.67 -15.79 12.72
C PRO A 421 -18.23 -17.18 12.39
N ALA A 422 -17.38 -18.10 11.98
CA ALA A 422 -17.79 -19.47 11.63
C ALA A 422 -18.27 -20.25 12.85
N SER A 423 -17.73 -19.97 14.02
CA SER A 423 -18.11 -20.54 15.32
C SER A 423 -17.56 -19.68 16.47
N ALA A 424 -17.87 -20.03 17.70
CA ALA A 424 -17.27 -19.39 18.89
C ALA A 424 -15.74 -19.63 18.97
N ALA A 425 -15.22 -20.66 18.32
CA ALA A 425 -13.79 -20.98 18.24
C ALA A 425 -13.08 -20.40 17.01
N ASP A 426 -13.75 -19.56 16.21
CA ASP A 426 -13.12 -18.90 15.04
C ASP A 426 -11.96 -18.02 15.51
N PRO A 427 -10.71 -18.29 15.10
CA PRO A 427 -9.55 -17.52 15.55
C PRO A 427 -9.61 -16.04 15.16
N PHE A 428 -10.46 -15.70 14.19
CA PHE A 428 -10.67 -14.35 13.68
C PHE A 428 -12.01 -13.72 14.15
N ALA A 429 -12.74 -14.36 15.08
CA ALA A 429 -14.05 -13.88 15.52
C ALA A 429 -14.00 -12.41 15.97
N ALA A 430 -12.99 -12.02 16.74
CA ALA A 430 -12.86 -10.65 17.23
C ALA A 430 -12.69 -9.63 16.08
N ALA A 431 -11.90 -9.96 15.05
CA ALA A 431 -11.72 -9.11 13.89
C ALA A 431 -13.01 -8.95 13.07
N LYS A 432 -13.76 -10.04 12.86
CA LYS A 432 -15.04 -10.04 12.13
C LYS A 432 -16.14 -9.25 12.88
N VAL A 433 -16.28 -9.48 14.17
CA VAL A 433 -17.25 -8.77 15.01
C VAL A 433 -16.91 -7.27 15.06
N GLY A 434 -15.64 -6.94 15.30
CA GLY A 434 -15.19 -5.54 15.34
C GLY A 434 -15.41 -4.83 14.00
N PHE A 435 -15.12 -5.48 12.89
CA PHE A 435 -15.39 -4.95 11.55
C PHE A 435 -16.88 -4.69 11.33
N ALA A 436 -17.74 -5.66 11.65
CA ALA A 436 -19.20 -5.52 11.51
C ALA A 436 -19.73 -4.33 12.32
N GLN A 437 -19.24 -4.14 13.56
CA GLN A 437 -19.59 -3.00 14.39
C GLN A 437 -19.12 -1.67 13.80
N ALA A 438 -17.88 -1.60 13.33
CA ALA A 438 -17.33 -0.41 12.70
C ALA A 438 -18.06 -0.05 11.38
N LYS A 439 -18.40 -1.05 10.57
CA LYS A 439 -19.19 -0.89 9.35
C LYS A 439 -20.59 -0.37 9.64
N ALA A 440 -21.26 -0.93 10.66
CA ALA A 440 -22.58 -0.46 11.10
C ALA A 440 -22.52 0.99 11.61
N ALA A 441 -21.49 1.35 12.39
CA ALA A 441 -21.30 2.71 12.89
C ALA A 441 -21.02 3.73 11.77
N ALA A 442 -20.39 3.30 10.68
CA ALA A 442 -20.15 4.16 9.51
C ALA A 442 -21.42 4.47 8.68
N GLY A 443 -22.49 3.68 8.84
CA GLY A 443 -23.77 3.92 8.20
C GLY A 443 -23.68 4.14 6.69
N ALA A 444 -24.25 5.23 6.18
CA ALA A 444 -24.21 5.58 4.77
C ALA A 444 -22.78 5.87 4.23
N GLY A 445 -21.82 6.19 5.10
CA GLY A 445 -20.41 6.39 4.75
C GLY A 445 -19.61 5.09 4.59
N ALA A 446 -20.19 3.94 4.92
CA ALA A 446 -19.48 2.66 4.95
C ALA A 446 -18.81 2.30 3.61
N ILE A 447 -19.47 2.57 2.48
CA ILE A 447 -18.93 2.27 1.14
C ILE A 447 -17.65 3.07 0.90
N GLN A 448 -17.66 4.37 1.20
CA GLN A 448 -16.49 5.25 0.99
C GLN A 448 -15.35 4.94 1.95
N ALA A 449 -15.68 4.56 3.19
CA ALA A 449 -14.70 4.22 4.22
C ALA A 449 -14.20 2.77 4.15
N TYR A 450 -14.87 1.90 3.39
CA TYR A 450 -14.70 0.46 3.43
C TYR A 450 -13.24 0.05 3.27
N HIS A 451 -12.67 0.35 2.11
CA HIS A 451 -11.30 -0.06 1.77
C HIS A 451 -10.25 0.71 2.57
N GLY A 452 -10.38 2.04 2.67
CA GLY A 452 -9.32 2.89 3.22
C GLY A 452 -9.30 3.02 4.75
N SER A 453 -10.43 2.71 5.43
CA SER A 453 -10.56 2.98 6.86
C SER A 453 -11.12 1.82 7.67
N LEU A 454 -12.07 1.06 7.12
CA LEU A 454 -12.74 0.00 7.88
C LEU A 454 -11.95 -1.32 7.87
N VAL A 455 -11.46 -1.79 6.72
CA VAL A 455 -10.74 -3.08 6.63
C VAL A 455 -9.33 -3.03 7.26
N PRO A 456 -8.51 -1.97 7.07
CA PRO A 456 -7.09 -2.00 7.47
C PRO A 456 -6.83 -2.33 8.94
N PRO A 457 -7.53 -1.74 9.94
CA PRO A 457 -7.25 -2.02 11.33
C PRO A 457 -7.45 -3.50 11.70
N PHE A 458 -8.53 -4.12 11.20
CA PHE A 458 -8.89 -5.49 11.53
C PHE A 458 -8.00 -6.51 10.83
N CYS A 459 -7.68 -6.29 9.54
CA CYS A 459 -6.74 -7.14 8.83
C CYS A 459 -5.32 -7.07 9.41
N ASN A 460 -4.82 -5.88 9.79
CA ASN A 460 -3.51 -5.75 10.44
C ASN A 460 -3.48 -6.41 11.83
N ALA A 461 -4.54 -6.28 12.63
CA ALA A 461 -4.63 -6.95 13.92
C ALA A 461 -4.64 -8.48 13.76
N ALA A 462 -5.40 -8.99 12.80
CA ALA A 462 -5.43 -10.41 12.47
C ALA A 462 -4.06 -10.91 11.97
N SER A 463 -3.37 -10.12 11.16
CA SER A 463 -2.02 -10.43 10.66
C SER A 463 -1.01 -10.54 11.80
N ARG A 464 -1.06 -9.63 12.78
CA ARG A 464 -0.21 -9.74 13.97
C ARG A 464 -0.52 -10.99 14.79
N GLY A 465 -1.81 -11.32 14.98
CA GLY A 465 -2.23 -12.55 15.62
C GLY A 465 -1.72 -13.80 14.88
N PHE A 466 -1.75 -13.79 13.55
CA PHE A 466 -1.19 -14.84 12.73
C PHE A 466 0.33 -14.96 12.92
N PHE A 467 1.07 -13.86 12.89
CA PHE A 467 2.52 -13.86 13.08
C PHE A 467 2.96 -14.34 14.47
N SER A 468 2.13 -14.17 15.49
CA SER A 468 2.43 -14.64 16.85
C SER A 468 2.48 -16.17 17.00
N GLN A 469 2.04 -16.91 15.98
CA GLN A 469 2.09 -18.38 15.95
C GLN A 469 3.48 -18.92 15.57
N PHE A 470 4.35 -18.09 15.11
CA PHE A 470 5.71 -18.43 14.67
C PHE A 470 6.73 -17.79 15.63
#